data_05e715c44d80ec86c73ea0ed9fdd49ed
#
_entry.id   05e715c44d80ec86c73ea0ed9fdd49ed
#
_cell.length_a   1.000
_cell.length_b   1.000
_cell.length_c   1.000
_cell.angle_alpha   90.00
_cell.angle_beta   90.00
_cell.angle_gamma   90.00
#
_symmetry.space_group_name_H-M   'P 1'
#
loop_
_entity.id
_entity.type
_entity.pdbx_description
1 polymer ?
#
loop_
_entity_poly.entity_id
_entity_poly.type
_entity_poly.pdbx_seq_one_letter_code
_entity_poly.pdbx_strand_id
1 'polypeptide(L)'
;MIKKILIITLLIPLIYGCQTVQDKTNNLVEKEEKYLEKFIHKRIEKVIQEFGEPTQYLPPEPESGEGKLIYNSKKLGIKCVRTFEVDESERVVGFSSKGCF
;
A
#
# COMPACT_ATOMS: atom_id res chain seq x y z
N MET A 1 -6.48 -14.00 46.84
CA MET A 1 -6.46 -12.64 46.26
C MET A 1 -5.12 -12.28 45.66
N ILE A 2 -4.02 -12.50 46.35
CA ILE A 2 -2.68 -12.15 45.85
C ILE A 2 -2.28 -12.92 44.60
N LYS A 3 -2.66 -14.20 44.46
CA LYS A 3 -2.36 -15.04 43.31
C LYS A 3 -3.04 -14.58 42.00
N LYS A 4 -4.25 -14.01 42.09
CA LYS A 4 -4.97 -13.47 40.90
C LYS A 4 -4.32 -12.19 40.39
N ILE A 5 -3.83 -11.36 41.26
CA ILE A 5 -3.13 -10.12 40.93
C ILE A 5 -1.81 -10.42 40.18
N LEU A 6 -1.06 -11.45 40.67
CA LEU A 6 0.18 -11.89 40.04
C LEU A 6 -0.01 -12.40 38.61
N ILE A 7 -1.11 -13.14 38.32
CA ILE A 7 -1.43 -13.66 37.01
C ILE A 7 -1.73 -12.54 36.05
N ILE A 8 -2.48 -11.52 36.48
CA ILE A 8 -2.82 -10.35 35.66
C ILE A 8 -1.57 -9.55 35.30
N THR A 9 -0.63 -9.40 36.23
CA THR A 9 0.63 -8.69 36.00
C THR A 9 1.53 -9.39 34.98
N LEU A 10 1.48 -10.72 34.93
CA LEU A 10 2.28 -11.52 33.99
C LEU A 10 1.76 -11.45 32.56
N LEU A 11 0.46 -11.21 32.36
CA LEU A 11 -0.17 -11.13 31.03
C LEU A 11 0.05 -9.77 30.35
N ILE A 12 0.21 -8.70 31.10
CA ILE A 12 0.38 -7.34 30.58
C ILE A 12 1.60 -7.20 29.63
N PRO A 13 2.81 -7.73 29.94
CA PRO A 13 3.95 -7.60 29.03
C PRO A 13 3.78 -8.29 27.69
N LEU A 14 3.00 -9.36 27.61
CA LEU A 14 2.73 -10.08 26.36
C LEU A 14 1.87 -9.25 25.40
N ILE A 15 0.92 -8.49 25.94
CA ILE A 15 0.05 -7.61 25.14
C ILE A 15 0.85 -6.46 24.53
N TYR A 16 1.76 -5.86 25.31
CA TYR A 16 2.63 -4.78 24.81
C TYR A 16 3.58 -5.24 23.70
N GLY A 17 4.10 -6.46 23.78
CA GLY A 17 4.95 -7.02 22.75
C GLY A 17 4.26 -7.13 21.39
N CYS A 18 3.00 -7.57 21.36
CA CYS A 18 2.22 -7.68 20.13
C CYS A 18 1.94 -6.31 19.49
N GLN A 19 1.65 -5.29 20.28
CA GLN A 19 1.40 -3.93 19.78
C GLN A 19 2.62 -3.33 19.10
N THR A 20 3.82 -3.55 19.63
CA THR A 20 5.06 -3.02 19.05
C THR A 20 5.30 -3.55 17.64
N VAL A 21 5.03 -4.83 17.40
CA VAL A 21 5.18 -5.44 16.07
C VAL A 21 4.19 -4.85 15.08
N GLN A 22 2.93 -4.66 15.48
CA GLN A 22 1.91 -4.05 14.64
C GLN A 22 2.25 -2.60 14.27
N ASP A 23 2.79 -1.83 15.19
CA ASP A 23 3.15 -0.43 14.95
C ASP A 23 4.23 -0.30 13.86
N LYS A 24 5.23 -1.17 13.84
CA LYS A 24 6.27 -1.17 12.80
C LYS A 24 5.70 -1.49 11.42
N THR A 25 4.80 -2.47 11.34
CA THR A 25 4.14 -2.84 10.07
C THR A 25 3.28 -1.71 9.56
N ASN A 26 2.51 -1.05 10.43
CA ASN A 26 1.66 0.07 10.08
C ASN A 26 2.47 1.27 9.56
N ASN A 27 3.64 1.54 10.15
CA ASN A 27 4.52 2.63 9.69
C ASN A 27 5.02 2.42 8.26
N LEU A 28 5.34 1.18 7.88
CA LEU A 28 5.78 0.85 6.53
C LEU A 28 4.64 1.05 5.51
N VAL A 29 3.43 0.63 5.87
CA VAL A 29 2.24 0.82 5.03
C VAL A 29 1.94 2.30 4.85
N GLU A 30 2.01 3.10 5.92
CA GLU A 30 1.77 4.53 5.85
C GLU A 30 2.77 5.25 4.95
N LYS A 31 4.04 4.88 4.97
CA LYS A 31 5.06 5.46 4.11
C LYS A 31 4.78 5.19 2.63
N GLU A 32 4.38 3.96 2.30
CA GLU A 32 4.03 3.59 0.94
C GLU A 32 2.81 4.37 0.46
N GLU A 33 1.77 4.46 1.29
CA GLU A 33 0.56 5.20 0.96
C GLU A 33 0.84 6.69 0.73
N LYS A 34 1.63 7.33 1.60
CA LYS A 34 2.01 8.73 1.43
C LYS A 34 2.80 8.97 0.16
N TYR A 35 3.66 8.03 -0.19
CA TYR A 35 4.44 8.12 -1.41
C TYR A 35 3.54 8.06 -2.64
N LEU A 36 2.57 7.16 -2.65
CA LEU A 36 1.65 6.99 -3.78
C LEU A 36 0.58 8.08 -3.86
N GLU A 37 0.22 8.70 -2.73
CA GLU A 37 -0.73 9.81 -2.69
C GLU A 37 -0.30 11.01 -3.53
N LYS A 38 1.00 11.19 -3.75
CA LYS A 38 1.53 12.27 -4.59
C LYS A 38 1.00 12.22 -6.01
N PHE A 39 0.60 11.05 -6.46
CA PHE A 39 0.17 10.84 -7.83
C PHE A 39 -1.34 11.00 -8.03
N ILE A 40 -2.12 11.11 -6.93
CA ILE A 40 -3.56 11.32 -7.00
C ILE A 40 -3.84 12.65 -7.71
N HIS A 41 -4.75 12.63 -8.68
CA HIS A 41 -5.12 13.72 -9.57
C HIS A 41 -4.04 14.13 -10.58
N LYS A 42 -2.89 13.45 -10.59
CA LYS A 42 -1.86 13.67 -11.59
C LYS A 42 -2.13 12.81 -12.82
N ARG A 43 -1.61 13.23 -13.95
CA ARG A 43 -1.74 12.48 -15.19
C ARG A 43 -0.83 11.25 -15.17
N ILE A 44 -1.15 10.24 -15.99
CA ILE A 44 -0.38 9.00 -16.07
C ILE A 44 1.09 9.23 -16.44
N GLU A 45 1.40 10.31 -17.19
CA GLU A 45 2.76 10.65 -17.55
C GLU A 45 3.64 10.87 -16.32
N LYS A 46 3.08 11.41 -15.23
CA LYS A 46 3.83 11.59 -13.97
C LYS A 46 4.19 10.26 -13.32
N VAL A 47 3.30 9.29 -13.40
CA VAL A 47 3.55 7.94 -12.88
C VAL A 47 4.63 7.26 -13.72
N ILE A 48 4.54 7.38 -15.03
CA ILE A 48 5.51 6.78 -15.96
C ILE A 48 6.91 7.41 -15.78
N GLN A 49 6.99 8.72 -15.54
CA GLN A 49 8.26 9.39 -15.25
C GLN A 49 8.92 8.84 -13.98
N GLU A 50 8.13 8.52 -12.97
CA GLU A 50 8.66 8.03 -11.68
C GLU A 50 8.97 6.53 -11.72
N PHE A 51 8.09 5.71 -12.25
CA PHE A 51 8.19 4.25 -12.20
C PHE A 51 8.62 3.60 -13.51
N GLY A 52 8.67 4.34 -14.60
CA GLY A 52 8.95 3.80 -15.93
C GLY A 52 7.70 3.23 -16.59
N GLU A 53 7.90 2.45 -17.65
CA GLU A 53 6.78 1.83 -18.33
C GLU A 53 6.07 0.81 -17.45
N PRO A 54 4.73 0.79 -17.43
CA PRO A 54 4.00 -0.19 -16.63
C PRO A 54 4.17 -1.60 -17.17
N THR A 55 4.05 -2.58 -16.29
CA THR A 55 4.02 -3.98 -16.67
C THR A 55 2.80 -4.26 -17.55
N GLN A 56 1.68 -3.61 -17.21
CA GLN A 56 0.45 -3.71 -17.95
C GLN A 56 -0.32 -2.40 -17.86
N TYR A 57 -0.89 -1.96 -18.98
CA TYR A 57 -1.78 -0.81 -19.04
C TYR A 57 -3.13 -1.23 -19.57
N LEU A 58 -4.17 -1.00 -18.76
CA LEU A 58 -5.55 -1.24 -19.14
C LEU A 58 -6.21 0.14 -19.35
N PRO A 59 -6.46 0.57 -20.60
CA PRO A 59 -7.03 1.89 -20.83
C PRO A 59 -8.44 2.01 -20.28
N PRO A 60 -8.92 3.24 -20.00
CA PRO A 60 -10.26 3.44 -19.46
C PRO A 60 -11.33 2.87 -20.41
N GLU A 61 -12.23 2.07 -19.87
CA GLU A 61 -13.32 1.49 -20.62
C GLU A 61 -14.45 2.50 -20.79
N PRO A 62 -15.11 2.55 -21.99
CA PRO A 62 -16.19 3.51 -22.20
C PRO A 62 -17.37 3.38 -21.23
N GLU A 63 -17.64 2.17 -20.74
CA GLU A 63 -18.77 1.91 -19.85
C GLU A 63 -18.49 2.30 -18.40
N SER A 64 -17.31 1.93 -17.88
CA SER A 64 -16.94 2.18 -16.50
C SER A 64 -16.17 3.48 -16.30
N GLY A 65 -15.49 3.96 -17.34
CA GLY A 65 -14.61 5.11 -17.25
C GLY A 65 -13.34 4.87 -16.43
N GLU A 66 -13.02 3.61 -16.15
CA GLU A 66 -11.87 3.24 -15.31
C GLU A 66 -10.82 2.46 -16.10
N GLY A 67 -9.56 2.85 -15.91
CA GLY A 67 -8.40 2.14 -16.41
C GLY A 67 -7.43 1.86 -15.29
N LYS A 68 -6.35 1.14 -15.60
CA LYS A 68 -5.33 0.75 -14.61
C LYS A 68 -3.93 0.73 -15.19
N LEU A 69 -2.97 1.24 -14.41
CA LEU A 69 -1.55 1.04 -14.64
C LEU A 69 -1.06 0.04 -13.60
N ILE A 70 -0.47 -1.06 -14.04
CA ILE A 70 -0.03 -2.13 -13.15
C ILE A 70 1.49 -2.28 -13.24
N TYR A 71 2.15 -2.19 -12.10
CA TYR A 71 3.60 -2.35 -11.98
C TYR A 71 3.90 -3.56 -11.11
N ASN A 72 4.53 -4.57 -11.69
CA ASN A 72 4.96 -5.76 -10.97
C ASN A 72 6.48 -5.71 -10.81
N SER A 73 6.95 -5.93 -9.57
CA SER A 73 8.37 -6.01 -9.27
C SER A 73 8.62 -7.03 -8.17
N LYS A 74 9.89 -7.38 -7.96
CA LYS A 74 10.31 -8.26 -6.88
C LYS A 74 11.45 -7.63 -6.11
N LYS A 75 11.36 -7.69 -4.77
CA LYS A 75 12.44 -7.25 -3.90
C LYS A 75 12.64 -8.32 -2.84
N LEU A 76 13.85 -8.85 -2.75
CA LEU A 76 14.19 -9.92 -1.81
C LEU A 76 13.26 -11.14 -1.92
N GLY A 77 12.88 -11.50 -3.14
CA GLY A 77 11.97 -12.62 -3.40
C GLY A 77 10.50 -12.33 -3.15
N ILE A 78 10.16 -11.16 -2.66
CA ILE A 78 8.77 -10.77 -2.38
C ILE A 78 8.22 -9.98 -3.56
N LYS A 79 7.06 -10.40 -4.06
CA LYS A 79 6.39 -9.70 -5.15
C LYS A 79 5.76 -8.41 -4.66
N CYS A 80 6.04 -7.31 -5.37
CA CYS A 80 5.42 -6.02 -5.16
C CYS A 80 4.52 -5.72 -6.35
N VAL A 81 3.24 -5.48 -6.10
CA VAL A 81 2.28 -5.09 -7.13
C VAL A 81 1.70 -3.73 -6.77
N ARG A 82 2.00 -2.73 -7.60
CA ARG A 82 1.40 -1.39 -7.48
C ARG A 82 0.40 -1.20 -8.61
N THR A 83 -0.81 -0.80 -8.26
CA THR A 83 -1.87 -0.55 -9.23
C THR A 83 -2.36 0.89 -9.06
N PHE A 84 -2.35 1.64 -10.15
CA PHE A 84 -2.91 2.99 -10.17
C PHE A 84 -4.20 2.95 -10.99
N GLU A 85 -5.29 3.39 -10.39
CA GLU A 85 -6.58 3.51 -11.07
C GLU A 85 -6.65 4.88 -11.74
N VAL A 86 -7.06 4.91 -13.00
CA VAL A 86 -7.13 6.15 -13.78
C VAL A 86 -8.55 6.35 -14.31
N ASP A 87 -8.92 7.63 -14.53
CA ASP A 87 -10.20 8.01 -15.07
C ASP A 87 -10.14 8.20 -16.60
N GLU A 88 -11.24 8.65 -17.21
CA GLU A 88 -11.33 8.87 -18.64
C GLU A 88 -10.36 9.94 -19.16
N SER A 89 -9.98 10.89 -18.30
CA SER A 89 -9.00 11.92 -18.66
C SER A 89 -7.55 11.50 -18.39
N GLU A 90 -7.32 10.23 -18.11
CA GLU A 90 -6.02 9.65 -17.82
C GLU A 90 -5.33 10.26 -16.61
N ARG A 91 -6.12 10.57 -15.57
CA ARG A 91 -5.61 11.03 -14.28
C ARG A 91 -5.79 9.96 -13.22
N VAL A 92 -4.84 9.88 -12.31
CA VAL A 92 -4.87 8.89 -11.22
C VAL A 92 -5.96 9.29 -10.22
N VAL A 93 -6.89 8.37 -9.95
CA VAL A 93 -7.98 8.58 -8.99
C VAL A 93 -7.87 7.66 -7.78
N GLY A 94 -7.00 6.66 -7.83
CA GLY A 94 -6.78 5.75 -6.72
C GLY A 94 -5.54 4.93 -6.91
N PHE A 95 -5.14 4.21 -5.88
CA PHE A 95 -3.99 3.32 -5.95
C PHE A 95 -4.14 2.18 -4.95
N SER A 96 -3.42 1.10 -5.19
CA SER A 96 -3.24 0.03 -4.22
C SER A 96 -1.83 -0.55 -4.38
N SER A 97 -1.29 -1.11 -3.30
CA SER A 97 -0.01 -1.79 -3.35
C SER A 97 -0.03 -3.01 -2.45
N LYS A 98 0.63 -4.08 -2.88
CA LYS A 98 0.77 -5.32 -2.14
C LYS A 98 2.23 -5.75 -2.17
N GLY A 99 2.78 -6.04 -0.98
CA GLY A 99 4.15 -6.52 -0.86
C GLY A 99 5.21 -5.47 -1.15
N CYS A 100 4.87 -4.18 -1.18
CA CYS A 100 5.79 -3.09 -1.46
C CYS A 100 6.31 -2.48 -0.16
N PHE A 101 7.62 -2.27 -0.08
CA PHE A 101 8.27 -1.65 1.08
C PHE A 101 9.63 -1.07 0.71
#